data_4f581c83126f4d6c9bcc0144595cb416
#
_entry.id   4f581c83126f4d6c9bcc0144595cb416
#
_cell.length_a   1.000
_cell.length_b   1.000
_cell.length_c   1.000
_cell.angle_alpha   90.00
_cell.angle_beta   90.00
_cell.angle_gamma   90.00
#
_symmetry.space_group_name_H-M   'P 1'
#
loop_
_entity.id
_entity.type
_entity.pdbx_description
1 polymer ?
#
loop_
_entity_poly.entity_id
_entity_poly.type
_entity_poly.pdbx_seq_one_letter_code
_entity_poly.pdbx_strand_id
1 'polypeptide(L)'
;HATSKIKVAEDLFKLHTKGFRGEALASISAVAQVELKTKRQEDVVGQLIEIEGNKFVKQEECQSQTGSSFSVKNLFFNIPARRNFLKDDSIELKHIIDEFERVALPHPTIHFQFYSNGNEVYNLPPTTTIERISGLFTKTLQQKLVTIQEETDVVKITGYIGKPENAKKRRGDQYFFVNNRFIKSPYLHHAVAEAYRDLISNDSHPAYYLFLDVNPQTIDINIHPTKTEIKFQDEKIIYALLHSSVKRALGKANVAPSLDFNSEMSFEIDYTKQVSQPTVSFNPNYNPFESNVKSANNYKQTTETALQKHNKENWQSLYDNYTQSPELIDQEKFDIEKPLEQKQLFSENSFQKKFQIYNRFIVCAHENGVLVVDQQRAHEQILYEHYKSVKDSNSTTACQQILFPITIEVTPN
;
A
#
# COMPACT_ATOMS: atom_id res chain seq x y z
N HIS A 1 4.38 34.85 -5.52
CA HIS A 1 4.47 34.78 -4.05
C HIS A 1 3.34 35.52 -3.30
N ALA A 2 2.19 35.74 -3.94
CA ALA A 2 1.01 36.33 -3.29
C ALA A 2 -0.03 35.24 -2.96
N THR A 3 -0.77 35.44 -1.87
CA THR A 3 -1.90 34.58 -1.50
C THR A 3 -3.09 35.43 -1.09
N SER A 4 -4.29 34.99 -1.47
CA SER A 4 -5.55 35.56 -1.00
C SER A 4 -6.08 34.89 0.27
N LYS A 5 -5.39 33.88 0.79
CA LYS A 5 -5.89 33.00 1.86
C LYS A 5 -5.44 33.43 3.25
N ILE A 6 -4.36 34.21 3.36
CA ILE A 6 -3.79 34.69 4.62
C ILE A 6 -3.60 36.19 4.50
N LYS A 7 -4.16 36.92 5.44
CA LYS A 7 -3.98 38.37 5.59
C LYS A 7 -3.30 38.70 6.94
N VAL A 8 -3.62 37.95 7.97
CA VAL A 8 -3.09 38.08 9.32
C VAL A 8 -2.56 36.74 9.81
N ALA A 9 -1.71 36.72 10.84
CA ALA A 9 -1.09 35.51 11.35
C ALA A 9 -2.11 34.48 11.90
N GLU A 10 -3.22 34.97 12.47
CA GLU A 10 -4.29 34.15 13.01
C GLU A 10 -5.04 33.33 11.93
N ASP A 11 -5.02 33.79 10.67
CA ASP A 11 -5.64 33.06 9.55
C ASP A 11 -4.95 31.72 9.31
N LEU A 12 -3.68 31.57 9.72
CA LEU A 12 -2.91 30.34 9.58
C LEU A 12 -3.58 29.17 10.33
N PHE A 13 -4.21 29.47 11.46
CA PHE A 13 -4.88 28.49 12.32
C PHE A 13 -6.34 28.18 11.91
N LYS A 14 -6.86 28.88 10.88
CA LYS A 14 -8.24 28.72 10.38
C LYS A 14 -8.28 28.18 8.95
N LEU A 15 -7.18 27.64 8.46
CA LEU A 15 -7.05 27.23 7.07
C LEU A 15 -7.80 25.92 6.79
N HIS A 16 -8.76 26.02 5.88
CA HIS A 16 -9.45 24.86 5.29
C HIS A 16 -8.98 24.56 3.86
N THR A 17 -8.14 25.44 3.28
CA THR A 17 -7.66 25.30 1.90
C THR A 17 -6.36 24.50 1.82
N LYS A 18 -6.18 23.73 0.74
CA LYS A 18 -4.95 22.93 0.51
C LYS A 18 -3.70 23.80 0.35
N GLY A 19 -3.81 24.97 -0.27
CA GLY A 19 -2.72 25.92 -0.46
C GLY A 19 -2.98 27.22 0.26
N PHE A 20 -1.93 27.87 0.80
CA PHE A 20 -2.05 29.13 1.53
C PHE A 20 -0.86 30.10 1.34
N ARG A 21 0.29 29.64 0.83
CA ARG A 21 1.50 30.47 0.70
C ARG A 21 1.65 31.18 -0.65
N GLY A 22 0.97 30.74 -1.71
CA GLY A 22 1.13 31.28 -3.05
C GLY A 22 2.48 30.98 -3.70
N GLU A 23 3.14 29.90 -3.29
CA GLU A 23 4.50 29.54 -3.74
C GLU A 23 4.50 28.46 -4.85
N ALA A 24 3.45 27.63 -4.95
CA ALA A 24 3.42 26.48 -5.85
C ALA A 24 3.59 26.89 -7.32
N LEU A 25 2.78 27.83 -7.80
CA LEU A 25 2.87 28.31 -9.18
C LEU A 25 4.18 29.05 -9.46
N ALA A 26 4.69 29.80 -8.49
CA ALA A 26 5.99 30.44 -8.60
C ALA A 26 7.13 29.41 -8.74
N SER A 27 7.08 28.34 -7.97
CA SER A 27 8.07 27.25 -8.06
C SER A 27 7.96 26.48 -9.38
N ILE A 28 6.74 26.24 -9.90
CA ILE A 28 6.51 25.61 -11.19
C ILE A 28 7.03 26.50 -12.31
N SER A 29 6.69 27.79 -12.31
CA SER A 29 7.11 28.74 -13.35
C SER A 29 8.62 28.97 -13.39
N ALA A 30 9.33 28.73 -12.28
CA ALA A 30 10.79 28.80 -12.23
C ALA A 30 11.47 27.68 -13.05
N VAL A 31 10.81 26.53 -13.24
CA VAL A 31 11.41 25.34 -13.87
C VAL A 31 10.65 24.87 -15.11
N ALA A 32 9.61 25.57 -15.52
CA ALA A 32 8.76 25.23 -16.65
C ALA A 32 8.32 26.48 -17.41
N GLN A 33 7.74 26.25 -18.58
CA GLN A 33 7.00 27.24 -19.35
C GLN A 33 5.52 27.13 -18.95
N VAL A 34 4.96 28.19 -18.36
CA VAL A 34 3.59 28.21 -17.86
C VAL A 34 2.75 29.17 -18.68
N GLU A 35 1.62 28.67 -19.19
CA GLU A 35 0.59 29.44 -19.86
C GLU A 35 -0.68 29.38 -19.02
N LEU A 36 -1.22 30.55 -18.63
CA LEU A 36 -2.47 30.70 -17.92
C LEU A 36 -3.46 31.45 -18.80
N LYS A 37 -4.62 30.84 -19.07
CA LYS A 37 -5.80 31.52 -19.61
C LYS A 37 -6.85 31.54 -18.54
N THR A 38 -7.37 32.73 -18.23
CA THR A 38 -8.40 32.89 -17.20
C THR A 38 -9.43 33.93 -17.58
N LYS A 39 -10.69 33.65 -17.21
CA LYS A 39 -11.82 34.55 -17.44
C LYS A 39 -12.83 34.42 -16.31
N ARG A 40 -13.25 35.52 -15.72
CA ARG A 40 -14.38 35.52 -14.78
C ARG A 40 -15.71 35.47 -15.55
N GLN A 41 -16.78 35.11 -14.86
CA GLN A 41 -18.09 35.07 -15.45
C GLN A 41 -18.59 36.46 -15.91
N GLU A 42 -18.15 37.51 -15.23
CA GLU A 42 -18.50 38.90 -15.45
C GLU A 42 -17.71 39.56 -16.61
N ASP A 43 -16.53 38.99 -16.95
CA ASP A 43 -15.64 39.57 -17.94
C ASP A 43 -16.09 39.20 -19.36
N VAL A 44 -15.95 40.13 -20.31
CA VAL A 44 -16.23 39.90 -21.74
C VAL A 44 -15.10 39.11 -22.38
N VAL A 45 -13.85 39.44 -22.07
CA VAL A 45 -12.64 38.81 -22.59
C VAL A 45 -11.82 38.21 -21.44
N GLY A 46 -11.06 37.15 -21.75
CA GLY A 46 -10.13 36.52 -20.81
C GLY A 46 -8.76 37.15 -20.87
N GLN A 47 -7.89 36.75 -19.96
CA GLN A 47 -6.49 37.15 -19.92
C GLN A 47 -5.60 35.94 -20.16
N LEU A 48 -4.62 36.09 -21.05
CA LEU A 48 -3.51 35.17 -21.27
C LEU A 48 -2.27 35.71 -20.57
N ILE A 49 -1.62 34.87 -19.78
CA ILE A 49 -0.35 35.16 -19.13
C ILE A 49 0.63 34.01 -19.47
N GLU A 50 1.79 34.36 -19.99
CA GLU A 50 2.88 33.42 -20.25
C GLU A 50 4.10 33.77 -19.41
N ILE A 51 4.61 32.75 -18.71
CA ILE A 51 5.79 32.87 -17.84
C ILE A 51 6.75 31.75 -18.18
N GLU A 52 8.02 32.09 -18.37
CA GLU A 52 9.09 31.16 -18.69
C GLU A 52 10.29 31.39 -17.77
N GLY A 53 10.70 30.34 -17.03
CA GLY A 53 11.84 30.43 -16.12
C GLY A 53 11.74 31.61 -15.14
N ASN A 54 10.56 31.86 -14.58
CA ASN A 54 10.22 32.96 -13.67
C ASN A 54 10.24 34.37 -14.29
N LYS A 55 10.29 34.46 -15.62
CA LYS A 55 10.20 35.75 -16.35
C LYS A 55 8.85 35.86 -17.04
N PHE A 56 8.19 37.01 -16.90
CA PHE A 56 7.02 37.35 -17.68
C PHE A 56 7.39 37.49 -19.15
N VAL A 57 6.78 36.68 -20.01
CA VAL A 57 6.99 36.72 -21.46
C VAL A 57 5.89 37.56 -22.11
N LYS A 58 4.65 37.36 -21.73
CA LYS A 58 3.49 37.96 -22.39
C LYS A 58 2.30 38.05 -21.44
N GLN A 59 1.53 39.14 -21.61
CA GLN A 59 0.23 39.32 -21.03
C GLN A 59 -0.65 40.05 -22.05
N GLU A 60 -1.76 39.42 -22.41
CA GLU A 60 -2.67 40.00 -23.41
C GLU A 60 -4.08 39.53 -23.17
N GLU A 61 -5.05 40.21 -23.78
CA GLU A 61 -6.43 39.74 -23.83
C GLU A 61 -6.57 38.56 -24.77
N CYS A 62 -7.36 37.56 -24.39
CA CYS A 62 -7.62 36.38 -25.20
C CYS A 62 -9.08 35.94 -25.11
N GLN A 63 -9.49 35.20 -26.12
CA GLN A 63 -10.78 34.51 -26.08
C GLN A 63 -10.62 33.24 -25.24
N SER A 64 -11.36 33.13 -24.15
CA SER A 64 -11.33 32.01 -23.23
C SER A 64 -12.74 31.69 -22.70
N GLN A 65 -12.96 30.44 -22.31
CA GLN A 65 -14.13 30.04 -21.55
C GLN A 65 -14.02 30.57 -20.10
N THR A 66 -15.15 30.72 -19.41
CA THR A 66 -15.17 31.07 -17.99
C THR A 66 -14.43 30.01 -17.18
N GLY A 67 -13.51 30.44 -16.33
CA GLY A 67 -12.66 29.56 -15.54
C GLY A 67 -11.18 29.84 -15.76
N SER A 68 -10.30 28.92 -15.32
CA SER A 68 -8.86 29.02 -15.47
C SER A 68 -8.28 27.75 -16.08
N SER A 69 -7.43 27.92 -17.10
CA SER A 69 -6.69 26.86 -17.76
C SER A 69 -5.21 27.10 -17.57
N PHE A 70 -4.51 26.15 -16.95
CA PHE A 70 -3.08 26.16 -16.76
C PHE A 70 -2.42 25.10 -17.67
N SER A 71 -1.45 25.54 -18.46
CA SER A 71 -0.60 24.65 -19.24
C SER A 71 0.83 24.75 -18.72
N VAL A 72 1.38 23.64 -18.25
CA VAL A 72 2.78 23.54 -17.80
C VAL A 72 3.52 22.74 -18.87
N LYS A 73 4.43 23.39 -19.55
CA LYS A 73 5.15 22.83 -20.70
C LYS A 73 6.64 22.76 -20.41
N ASN A 74 7.35 21.81 -21.04
CA ASN A 74 8.80 21.70 -20.98
C ASN A 74 9.37 21.69 -19.56
N LEU A 75 8.78 20.86 -18.66
CA LEU A 75 9.21 20.75 -17.28
C LEU A 75 10.72 20.47 -17.20
N PHE A 76 11.42 21.23 -16.34
CA PHE A 76 12.88 21.21 -16.16
C PHE A 76 13.70 21.59 -17.42
N PHE A 77 13.14 22.38 -18.32
CA PHE A 77 13.87 22.82 -19.54
C PHE A 77 15.19 23.54 -19.22
N ASN A 78 15.24 24.28 -18.11
CA ASN A 78 16.39 25.06 -17.64
C ASN A 78 17.25 24.30 -16.59
N ILE A 79 16.90 23.06 -16.22
CA ILE A 79 17.64 22.23 -15.25
C ILE A 79 17.86 20.83 -15.83
N PRO A 80 18.83 20.65 -16.74
CA PRO A 80 19.06 19.37 -17.42
C PRO A 80 19.26 18.19 -16.47
N ALA A 81 19.96 18.40 -15.35
CA ALA A 81 20.16 17.36 -14.35
C ALA A 81 18.84 16.82 -13.80
N ARG A 82 17.87 17.66 -13.46
CA ARG A 82 16.55 17.20 -12.99
C ARG A 82 15.74 16.52 -14.09
N ARG A 83 15.86 16.99 -15.34
CA ARG A 83 15.19 16.36 -16.48
C ARG A 83 15.65 14.92 -16.67
N ASN A 84 16.94 14.65 -16.48
CA ASN A 84 17.50 13.30 -16.60
C ASN A 84 17.08 12.35 -15.46
N PHE A 85 16.56 12.88 -14.35
CA PHE A 85 16.01 12.08 -13.25
C PHE A 85 14.55 11.68 -13.44
N LEU A 86 13.85 12.22 -14.45
CA LEU A 86 12.51 11.76 -14.80
C LEU A 86 12.60 10.30 -15.24
N LYS A 87 11.71 9.50 -14.71
CA LYS A 87 11.60 8.06 -15.04
C LYS A 87 10.81 7.88 -16.34
N ASP A 88 10.58 6.62 -16.68
CA ASP A 88 9.73 6.27 -17.81
C ASP A 88 8.33 6.84 -17.66
N ASP A 89 7.70 7.22 -18.77
CA ASP A 89 6.37 7.85 -18.78
C ASP A 89 5.31 7.03 -18.02
N SER A 90 5.40 5.71 -18.04
CA SER A 90 4.50 4.82 -17.32
C SER A 90 4.62 4.95 -15.79
N ILE A 91 5.84 5.19 -15.28
CA ILE A 91 6.13 5.37 -13.87
C ILE A 91 5.66 6.75 -13.41
N GLU A 92 5.96 7.79 -14.22
CA GLU A 92 5.52 9.15 -13.93
C GLU A 92 4.00 9.28 -14.00
N LEU A 93 3.35 8.61 -14.97
CA LEU A 93 1.89 8.55 -15.05
C LEU A 93 1.27 7.94 -13.79
N LYS A 94 1.88 6.87 -13.26
CA LYS A 94 1.42 6.26 -12.01
C LYS A 94 1.49 7.25 -10.84
N HIS A 95 2.58 8.00 -10.71
CA HIS A 95 2.71 9.03 -9.69
C HIS A 95 1.67 10.14 -9.84
N ILE A 96 1.36 10.54 -11.08
CA ILE A 96 0.32 11.54 -11.36
C ILE A 96 -1.06 10.99 -10.97
N ILE A 97 -1.34 9.74 -11.28
CA ILE A 97 -2.59 9.07 -10.89
C ILE A 97 -2.71 9.00 -9.37
N ASP A 98 -1.66 8.61 -8.66
CA ASP A 98 -1.66 8.57 -7.19
C ASP A 98 -2.01 9.96 -6.59
N GLU A 99 -1.47 11.05 -7.14
CA GLU A 99 -1.81 12.41 -6.68
C GLU A 99 -3.23 12.83 -7.10
N PHE A 100 -3.68 12.44 -8.28
CA PHE A 100 -5.04 12.67 -8.74
C PHE A 100 -6.06 11.99 -7.82
N GLU A 101 -5.84 10.73 -7.46
CA GLU A 101 -6.69 9.99 -6.51
C GLU A 101 -6.78 10.68 -5.15
N ARG A 102 -5.64 11.17 -4.62
CA ARG A 102 -5.59 11.92 -3.35
C ARG A 102 -6.36 13.24 -3.39
N VAL A 103 -6.51 13.82 -4.57
CA VAL A 103 -7.31 15.04 -4.75
C VAL A 103 -8.77 14.74 -4.99
N ALA A 104 -9.08 13.73 -5.81
CA ALA A 104 -10.44 13.42 -6.22
C ALA A 104 -11.27 12.72 -5.12
N LEU A 105 -10.65 11.90 -4.26
CA LEU A 105 -11.32 11.16 -3.19
C LEU A 105 -12.08 12.07 -2.20
N PRO A 106 -11.47 13.13 -1.61
CA PRO A 106 -12.15 13.95 -0.62
C PRO A 106 -13.14 14.96 -1.21
N HIS A 107 -13.30 15.00 -2.53
CA HIS A 107 -14.19 15.93 -3.22
C HIS A 107 -15.18 15.21 -4.15
N PRO A 108 -16.09 14.38 -3.61
CA PRO A 108 -17.01 13.58 -4.43
C PRO A 108 -18.02 14.44 -5.20
N THR A 109 -18.31 15.66 -4.74
CA THR A 109 -19.27 16.59 -5.37
C THR A 109 -18.70 17.34 -6.58
N ILE A 110 -17.38 17.25 -6.82
CA ILE A 110 -16.72 17.90 -7.96
C ILE A 110 -16.59 16.91 -9.11
N HIS A 111 -16.89 17.38 -10.33
CA HIS A 111 -16.60 16.61 -11.54
C HIS A 111 -15.10 16.64 -11.84
N PHE A 112 -14.48 15.47 -11.93
CA PHE A 112 -13.09 15.31 -12.33
C PHE A 112 -12.99 14.53 -13.62
N GLN A 113 -12.18 15.04 -14.54
CA GLN A 113 -11.78 14.32 -15.76
C GLN A 113 -10.25 14.28 -15.83
N PHE A 114 -9.73 13.16 -16.22
CA PHE A 114 -8.30 12.93 -16.37
C PHE A 114 -8.00 12.28 -17.71
N TYR A 115 -7.16 12.94 -18.50
CA TYR A 115 -6.75 12.46 -19.82
C TYR A 115 -5.25 12.25 -19.85
N SER A 116 -4.81 11.22 -20.56
CA SER A 116 -3.40 10.94 -20.83
C SER A 116 -3.22 10.69 -22.34
N ASN A 117 -2.40 11.50 -22.98
CA ASN A 117 -2.15 11.42 -24.43
C ASN A 117 -3.45 11.37 -25.28
N GLY A 118 -4.44 12.16 -24.92
CA GLY A 118 -5.74 12.22 -25.59
C GLY A 118 -6.74 11.11 -25.21
N ASN A 119 -6.32 10.10 -24.46
CA ASN A 119 -7.20 9.04 -23.96
C ASN A 119 -7.79 9.42 -22.61
N GLU A 120 -9.09 9.23 -22.43
CA GLU A 120 -9.76 9.40 -21.16
C GLU A 120 -9.40 8.26 -20.21
N VAL A 121 -8.76 8.60 -19.09
CA VAL A 121 -8.38 7.64 -18.03
C VAL A 121 -9.45 7.59 -16.94
N TYR A 122 -9.93 8.77 -16.53
CA TYR A 122 -11.01 8.90 -15.55
C TYR A 122 -12.04 9.94 -16.00
N ASN A 123 -13.30 9.60 -15.76
CA ASN A 123 -14.44 10.52 -15.86
C ASN A 123 -15.31 10.31 -14.62
N LEU A 124 -15.20 11.22 -13.67
CA LEU A 124 -15.76 11.09 -12.33
C LEU A 124 -16.80 12.20 -12.09
N PRO A 125 -18.06 11.98 -12.43
CA PRO A 125 -19.11 12.96 -12.18
C PRO A 125 -19.33 13.21 -10.68
N PRO A 126 -20.04 14.30 -10.29
CA PRO A 126 -20.47 14.50 -8.93
C PRO A 126 -21.27 13.30 -8.42
N THR A 127 -20.94 12.80 -7.22
CA THR A 127 -21.52 11.57 -6.71
C THR A 127 -21.32 11.45 -5.19
N THR A 128 -21.69 10.32 -4.60
CA THR A 128 -21.44 9.99 -3.20
C THR A 128 -20.00 9.54 -2.98
N THR A 129 -19.52 9.60 -1.73
CA THR A 129 -18.12 9.18 -1.41
C THR A 129 -17.85 7.73 -1.78
N ILE A 130 -18.82 6.82 -1.56
CA ILE A 130 -18.64 5.40 -1.89
C ILE A 130 -18.57 5.16 -3.40
N GLU A 131 -19.40 5.87 -4.17
CA GLU A 131 -19.37 5.80 -5.63
C GLU A 131 -18.09 6.43 -6.19
N ARG A 132 -17.59 7.51 -5.58
CA ARG A 132 -16.29 8.10 -5.92
C ARG A 132 -15.15 7.12 -5.71
N ILE A 133 -15.12 6.40 -4.58
CA ILE A 133 -14.15 5.35 -4.30
C ILE A 133 -14.26 4.25 -5.38
N SER A 134 -15.47 3.79 -5.66
CA SER A 134 -15.70 2.74 -6.67
C SER A 134 -15.32 3.18 -8.08
N GLY A 135 -15.53 4.45 -8.43
CA GLY A 135 -15.16 5.02 -9.73
C GLY A 135 -13.65 5.15 -9.93
N LEU A 136 -12.90 5.40 -8.85
CA LEU A 136 -11.44 5.50 -8.91
C LEU A 136 -10.75 4.14 -8.94
N PHE A 137 -11.24 3.15 -8.19
CA PHE A 137 -10.55 1.87 -8.05
C PHE A 137 -11.30 0.73 -8.78
N THR A 138 -12.39 0.22 -8.22
CA THR A 138 -13.11 -0.92 -8.79
C THR A 138 -14.57 -0.89 -8.38
N LYS A 139 -15.49 -1.10 -9.31
CA LYS A 139 -16.96 -1.12 -9.05
C LYS A 139 -17.35 -2.13 -7.97
N THR A 140 -16.68 -3.28 -7.90
CA THR A 140 -16.94 -4.33 -6.89
C THR A 140 -16.50 -3.95 -5.48
N LEU A 141 -15.76 -2.84 -5.32
CA LEU A 141 -15.23 -2.43 -4.03
C LEU A 141 -16.33 -2.04 -3.04
N GLN A 142 -17.44 -1.51 -3.54
CA GLN A 142 -18.57 -1.08 -2.73
C GLN A 142 -19.13 -2.20 -1.83
N GLN A 143 -19.19 -3.43 -2.32
CA GLN A 143 -19.66 -4.59 -1.55
C GLN A 143 -18.65 -5.10 -0.52
N LYS A 144 -17.38 -4.73 -0.70
CA LYS A 144 -16.25 -5.15 0.12
C LYS A 144 -15.91 -4.19 1.25
N LEU A 145 -16.62 -3.08 1.33
CA LEU A 145 -16.38 -2.03 2.29
C LEU A 145 -17.47 -1.98 3.37
N VAL A 146 -17.06 -1.58 4.56
CA VAL A 146 -17.90 -1.32 5.72
C VAL A 146 -17.83 0.17 6.04
N THR A 147 -18.97 0.79 6.28
CA THR A 147 -19.05 2.22 6.61
C THR A 147 -18.62 2.46 8.06
N ILE A 148 -17.84 3.51 8.28
CA ILE A 148 -17.53 4.06 9.59
C ILE A 148 -18.15 5.45 9.68
N GLN A 149 -18.84 5.70 10.78
CA GLN A 149 -19.31 7.02 11.15
C GLN A 149 -19.25 7.14 12.68
N GLU A 150 -18.45 8.07 13.15
CA GLU A 150 -18.25 8.41 14.56
C GLU A 150 -18.13 9.91 14.68
N GLU A 151 -18.84 10.48 15.61
CA GLU A 151 -18.81 11.91 15.87
C GLU A 151 -18.56 12.12 17.36
N THR A 152 -17.51 12.86 17.67
CA THR A 152 -17.10 13.23 19.04
C THR A 152 -16.73 14.70 19.05
N ASP A 153 -16.58 15.28 20.22
CA ASP A 153 -16.18 16.68 20.41
C ASP A 153 -14.75 16.96 19.86
N VAL A 154 -13.91 15.93 19.78
CA VAL A 154 -12.49 16.06 19.35
C VAL A 154 -12.33 15.85 17.85
N VAL A 155 -13.02 14.85 17.30
CA VAL A 155 -12.90 14.45 15.91
C VAL A 155 -14.18 13.82 15.40
N LYS A 156 -14.54 14.13 14.16
CA LYS A 156 -15.54 13.41 13.40
C LYS A 156 -14.84 12.48 12.41
N ILE A 157 -15.05 11.18 12.57
CA ILE A 157 -14.46 10.13 11.73
C ILE A 157 -15.55 9.59 10.82
N THR A 158 -15.35 9.69 9.53
CA THR A 158 -16.25 9.12 8.53
C THR A 158 -15.44 8.34 7.49
N GLY A 159 -16.07 7.45 6.76
CA GLY A 159 -15.43 6.75 5.66
C GLY A 159 -15.74 5.27 5.59
N TYR A 160 -14.80 4.54 5.02
CA TYR A 160 -14.99 3.14 4.67
C TYR A 160 -13.74 2.33 4.97
N ILE A 161 -13.93 1.11 5.47
CA ILE A 161 -12.88 0.13 5.73
C ILE A 161 -13.20 -1.18 5.02
N GLY A 162 -12.17 -1.88 4.56
CA GLY A 162 -12.32 -3.18 3.89
C GLY A 162 -12.74 -4.28 4.86
N LYS A 163 -13.62 -5.17 4.41
CA LYS A 163 -13.91 -6.40 5.17
C LYS A 163 -12.62 -7.24 5.32
N PRO A 164 -12.40 -7.93 6.45
CA PRO A 164 -11.18 -8.71 6.70
C PRO A 164 -10.84 -9.73 5.60
N GLU A 165 -11.85 -10.38 5.04
CA GLU A 165 -11.72 -11.36 3.95
C GLU A 165 -11.13 -10.78 2.65
N ASN A 166 -11.19 -9.46 2.48
CA ASN A 166 -10.68 -8.77 1.31
C ASN A 166 -9.31 -8.09 1.54
N ALA A 167 -8.64 -8.38 2.65
CA ALA A 167 -7.30 -7.88 2.93
C ALA A 167 -6.28 -8.39 1.90
N LYS A 168 -5.39 -7.52 1.45
CA LYS A 168 -4.40 -7.81 0.40
C LYS A 168 -3.00 -7.98 1.00
N LYS A 169 -2.17 -8.86 0.44
CA LYS A 169 -0.75 -8.99 0.81
C LYS A 169 0.08 -7.75 0.47
N ARG A 170 -0.33 -6.97 -0.53
CA ARG A 170 0.35 -5.73 -0.90
C ARG A 170 -0.35 -4.55 -0.24
N ARG A 171 0.43 -3.62 0.31
CA ARG A 171 -0.09 -2.32 0.70
C ARG A 171 -0.60 -1.61 -0.55
N GLY A 172 -1.82 -1.09 -0.45
CA GLY A 172 -2.49 -0.36 -1.52
C GLY A 172 -3.53 0.54 -0.86
N ASP A 173 -4.59 0.79 -1.42
CA ASP A 173 -5.87 1.44 -1.04
C ASP A 173 -5.98 1.89 0.45
N GLN A 174 -5.00 2.66 0.95
CA GLN A 174 -4.88 3.08 2.34
C GLN A 174 -4.81 4.61 2.41
N TYR A 175 -5.95 5.25 2.64
CA TYR A 175 -6.08 6.70 2.55
C TYR A 175 -6.61 7.28 3.86
N PHE A 176 -5.84 8.24 4.41
CA PHE A 176 -6.29 9.13 5.47
C PHE A 176 -6.44 10.54 4.94
N PHE A 177 -7.53 11.17 5.27
CA PHE A 177 -7.78 12.58 5.00
C PHE A 177 -8.08 13.30 6.30
N VAL A 178 -7.41 14.43 6.54
CA VAL A 178 -7.71 15.35 7.63
C VAL A 178 -8.13 16.69 7.03
N ASN A 179 -9.34 17.11 7.32
CA ASN A 179 -9.93 18.33 6.75
C ASN A 179 -9.75 18.35 5.20
N ASN A 180 -10.11 17.25 4.54
CA ASN A 180 -10.00 17.01 3.09
C ASN A 180 -8.55 16.99 2.53
N ARG A 181 -7.52 16.94 3.38
CA ARG A 181 -6.13 16.83 2.98
C ARG A 181 -5.62 15.41 3.19
N PHE A 182 -5.03 14.81 2.17
CA PHE A 182 -4.36 13.52 2.30
C PHE A 182 -3.17 13.62 3.26
N ILE A 183 -3.09 12.67 4.19
CA ILE A 183 -1.98 12.56 5.15
C ILE A 183 -1.38 11.16 5.17
N LYS A 184 -0.10 11.11 5.54
CA LYS A 184 0.62 9.89 5.87
C LYS A 184 0.93 9.92 7.36
N SER A 185 0.29 9.06 8.15
CA SER A 185 0.56 8.93 9.57
C SER A 185 0.76 7.46 9.91
N PRO A 186 2.02 7.04 10.19
CA PRO A 186 2.30 5.69 10.65
C PRO A 186 1.53 5.35 11.95
N TYR A 187 1.33 6.35 12.80
CA TYR A 187 0.61 6.20 14.07
C TYR A 187 -0.87 5.87 13.87
N LEU A 188 -1.57 6.62 13.00
CA LEU A 188 -2.97 6.32 12.66
C LEU A 188 -3.09 5.01 11.88
N HIS A 189 -2.12 4.71 11.01
CA HIS A 189 -2.07 3.42 10.32
C HIS A 189 -1.98 2.26 11.31
N HIS A 190 -1.16 2.39 12.35
CA HIS A 190 -1.04 1.40 13.41
C HIS A 190 -2.37 1.21 14.16
N ALA A 191 -3.13 2.28 14.42
CA ALA A 191 -4.45 2.18 15.06
C ALA A 191 -5.42 1.31 14.26
N VAL A 192 -5.45 1.49 12.92
CA VAL A 192 -6.27 0.66 12.04
C VAL A 192 -5.75 -0.77 12.00
N ALA A 193 -4.44 -0.97 11.81
CA ALA A 193 -3.84 -2.30 11.74
C ALA A 193 -4.08 -3.12 13.02
N GLU A 194 -3.95 -2.48 14.19
CA GLU A 194 -4.20 -3.12 15.49
C GLU A 194 -5.68 -3.53 15.66
N ALA A 195 -6.62 -2.74 15.11
CA ALA A 195 -8.04 -3.11 15.14
C ALA A 195 -8.35 -4.36 14.28
N TYR A 196 -7.51 -4.64 13.26
CA TYR A 196 -7.64 -5.83 12.40
C TYR A 196 -6.80 -7.03 12.87
N ARG A 197 -5.96 -6.87 13.89
CA ARG A 197 -4.92 -7.83 14.29
C ARG A 197 -5.42 -9.28 14.42
N ASP A 198 -6.58 -9.47 15.03
CA ASP A 198 -7.16 -10.80 15.28
C ASP A 198 -7.98 -11.34 14.11
N LEU A 199 -8.18 -10.53 13.05
CA LEU A 199 -9.08 -10.82 11.94
C LEU A 199 -8.37 -11.12 10.63
N ILE A 200 -7.11 -10.67 10.47
CA ILE A 200 -6.33 -10.87 9.26
C ILE A 200 -4.94 -11.41 9.61
N SER A 201 -4.27 -12.03 8.63
CA SER A 201 -2.89 -12.48 8.80
C SER A 201 -1.92 -11.28 8.88
N ASN A 202 -0.80 -11.44 9.60
CA ASN A 202 0.20 -10.37 9.82
C ASN A 202 0.77 -9.79 8.51
N ASP A 203 0.78 -10.57 7.43
CA ASP A 203 1.27 -10.16 6.11
C ASP A 203 0.19 -9.52 5.24
N SER A 204 -1.01 -9.31 5.78
CA SER A 204 -2.15 -8.77 5.04
C SER A 204 -2.45 -7.33 5.47
N HIS A 205 -2.88 -6.53 4.52
CA HIS A 205 -3.17 -5.12 4.71
C HIS A 205 -4.62 -4.83 4.33
N PRO A 206 -5.44 -4.28 5.25
CA PRO A 206 -6.79 -3.88 4.93
C PRO A 206 -6.80 -2.61 4.07
N ALA A 207 -7.79 -2.49 3.19
CA ALA A 207 -8.07 -1.23 2.51
C ALA A 207 -8.86 -0.31 3.46
N TYR A 208 -8.60 1.00 3.39
CA TYR A 208 -9.39 1.98 4.11
C TYR A 208 -9.34 3.36 3.45
N TYR A 209 -10.45 4.09 3.57
CA TYR A 209 -10.66 5.44 3.06
C TYR A 209 -11.31 6.24 4.19
N LEU A 210 -10.49 6.88 5.03
CA LEU A 210 -10.92 7.49 6.28
C LEU A 210 -10.75 9.00 6.24
N PHE A 211 -11.82 9.69 6.60
CA PHE A 211 -11.92 11.14 6.62
C PHE A 211 -12.10 11.59 8.06
N LEU A 212 -11.18 12.39 8.54
CA LEU A 212 -11.16 12.95 9.89
C LEU A 212 -11.40 14.47 9.78
N ASP A 213 -12.51 14.94 10.31
CA ASP A 213 -12.77 16.37 10.46
C ASP A 213 -12.41 16.78 11.88
N VAL A 214 -11.41 17.65 11.98
CA VAL A 214 -10.80 18.10 13.25
C VAL A 214 -10.78 19.62 13.26
N ASN A 215 -10.88 20.23 14.44
CA ASN A 215 -10.71 21.66 14.56
C ASN A 215 -9.32 22.08 14.04
N PRO A 216 -9.22 22.97 13.06
CA PRO A 216 -7.93 23.42 12.53
C PRO A 216 -6.96 23.98 13.56
N GLN A 217 -7.47 24.50 14.70
CA GLN A 217 -6.65 25.04 15.78
C GLN A 217 -5.94 23.97 16.60
N THR A 218 -6.40 22.70 16.57
CA THR A 218 -5.81 21.58 17.32
C THR A 218 -4.82 20.75 16.48
N ILE A 219 -4.52 21.21 15.27
CA ILE A 219 -3.60 20.53 14.35
C ILE A 219 -2.52 21.48 13.82
N ASP A 220 -1.29 20.96 13.71
CA ASP A 220 -0.24 21.63 12.96
C ASP A 220 0.02 20.89 11.63
N ILE A 221 -0.25 21.58 10.53
CA ILE A 221 -0.09 21.07 9.16
C ILE A 221 1.28 21.43 8.57
N ASN A 222 1.97 22.42 9.16
CA ASN A 222 3.15 23.02 8.58
C ASN A 222 4.47 22.34 9.01
N ILE A 223 4.45 21.05 9.26
CA ILE A 223 5.61 20.28 9.74
C ILE A 223 6.55 19.94 8.58
N HIS A 224 6.01 19.55 7.43
CA HIS A 224 6.78 19.12 6.26
C HIS A 224 6.42 19.94 5.01
N PRO A 225 7.37 20.22 4.09
CA PRO A 225 7.10 20.96 2.85
C PRO A 225 6.00 20.35 1.99
N THR A 226 5.89 19.02 1.94
CA THR A 226 4.84 18.29 1.21
C THR A 226 3.49 18.36 1.89
N LYS A 227 3.43 18.79 3.16
CA LYS A 227 2.20 18.92 3.97
C LYS A 227 1.40 17.61 4.05
N THR A 228 2.06 16.47 3.94
CA THR A 228 1.47 15.14 4.07
C THR A 228 1.53 14.61 5.49
N GLU A 229 2.24 15.30 6.38
CA GLU A 229 2.34 14.98 7.80
C GLU A 229 1.63 16.04 8.63
N ILE A 230 0.90 15.60 9.64
CA ILE A 230 0.14 16.46 10.54
C ILE A 230 0.45 16.04 11.98
N LYS A 231 0.64 17.03 12.85
CA LYS A 231 0.71 16.81 14.30
C LYS A 231 -0.61 17.21 14.91
N PHE A 232 -1.19 16.29 15.67
CA PHE A 232 -2.41 16.54 16.45
C PHE A 232 -2.04 16.94 17.86
N GLN A 233 -2.81 17.82 18.46
CA GLN A 233 -2.65 18.18 19.88
C GLN A 233 -2.97 16.97 20.75
N ASP A 234 -4.08 16.27 20.45
CA ASP A 234 -4.58 15.12 21.20
C ASP A 234 -4.41 13.80 20.42
N GLU A 235 -3.20 13.52 19.95
CA GLU A 235 -2.93 12.38 19.06
C GLU A 235 -3.33 11.04 19.68
N LYS A 236 -3.13 10.85 21.00
CA LYS A 236 -3.51 9.62 21.71
C LYS A 236 -5.03 9.40 21.75
N ILE A 237 -5.79 10.47 21.89
CA ILE A 237 -7.25 10.41 21.91
C ILE A 237 -7.77 10.04 20.52
N ILE A 238 -7.25 10.68 19.48
CA ILE A 238 -7.61 10.37 18.08
C ILE A 238 -7.27 8.93 17.75
N TYR A 239 -6.10 8.42 18.18
CA TYR A 239 -5.72 7.03 18.03
C TYR A 239 -6.75 6.07 18.68
N ALA A 240 -7.09 6.30 19.95
CA ALA A 240 -8.03 5.45 20.67
C ALA A 240 -9.44 5.47 20.05
N LEU A 241 -9.90 6.65 19.63
CA LEU A 241 -11.19 6.82 18.96
C LEU A 241 -11.20 6.10 17.61
N LEU A 242 -10.15 6.26 16.80
CA LEU A 242 -10.02 5.59 15.51
C LEU A 242 -10.00 4.06 15.69
N HIS A 243 -9.15 3.55 16.57
CA HIS A 243 -9.07 2.12 16.88
C HIS A 243 -10.42 1.54 17.31
N SER A 244 -11.11 2.19 18.25
CA SER A 244 -12.41 1.72 18.76
C SER A 244 -13.50 1.79 17.70
N SER A 245 -13.50 2.84 16.86
CA SER A 245 -14.48 3.01 15.77
C SER A 245 -14.31 1.94 14.69
N VAL A 246 -13.07 1.64 14.30
CA VAL A 246 -12.74 0.56 13.35
C VAL A 246 -13.17 -0.79 13.93
N LYS A 247 -12.78 -1.09 15.17
CA LYS A 247 -13.14 -2.36 15.83
C LYS A 247 -14.66 -2.53 15.97
N ARG A 248 -15.38 -1.46 16.29
CA ARG A 248 -16.86 -1.47 16.36
C ARG A 248 -17.51 -1.71 14.99
N ALA A 249 -16.99 -1.06 13.93
CA ALA A 249 -17.50 -1.25 12.58
C ALA A 249 -17.28 -2.70 12.08
N LEU A 250 -16.11 -3.27 12.36
CA LEU A 250 -15.80 -4.66 12.04
C LEU A 250 -16.69 -5.63 12.83
N GLY A 251 -16.93 -5.37 14.11
CA GLY A 251 -17.83 -6.18 14.95
C GLY A 251 -19.26 -6.19 14.38
N LYS A 252 -19.80 -5.03 13.99
CA LYS A 252 -21.12 -4.95 13.35
C LYS A 252 -21.18 -5.72 12.02
N ALA A 253 -20.13 -5.63 11.19
CA ALA A 253 -20.07 -6.32 9.91
C ALA A 253 -19.97 -7.85 10.06
N ASN A 254 -19.30 -8.34 11.11
CA ASN A 254 -19.13 -9.78 11.36
C ASN A 254 -20.34 -10.40 12.08
N VAL A 255 -21.09 -9.62 12.85
CA VAL A 255 -22.29 -10.08 13.61
C VAL A 255 -23.54 -10.07 12.73
N ALA A 256 -23.60 -9.23 11.70
CA ALA A 256 -24.63 -9.28 10.68
C ALA A 256 -24.14 -10.25 9.57
N PRO A 257 -24.42 -11.57 9.63
CA PRO A 257 -24.32 -12.38 8.45
C PRO A 257 -25.21 -11.70 7.41
N SER A 258 -24.70 -11.44 6.23
CA SER A 258 -25.54 -11.07 5.10
C SER A 258 -26.45 -12.26 4.86
N LEU A 259 -27.60 -12.24 5.49
CA LEU A 259 -28.74 -13.04 5.03
C LEU A 259 -29.14 -12.39 3.71
N ASP A 260 -28.39 -12.70 2.67
CA ASP A 260 -28.78 -12.45 1.29
C ASP A 260 -29.97 -13.37 0.99
N PHE A 261 -31.15 -12.93 1.44
CA PHE A 261 -32.42 -13.52 1.02
C PHE A 261 -32.68 -13.36 -0.50
N ASN A 262 -31.80 -12.65 -1.21
CA ASN A 262 -31.90 -12.48 -2.66
C ASN A 262 -31.08 -13.47 -3.47
N SER A 263 -30.28 -14.33 -2.88
CA SER A 263 -29.85 -15.55 -3.52
C SER A 263 -30.94 -16.60 -3.29
N GLU A 264 -32.11 -16.41 -3.90
CA GLU A 264 -32.96 -17.51 -4.27
C GLU A 264 -32.16 -18.43 -5.21
N MET A 265 -31.33 -19.28 -4.64
CA MET A 265 -31.16 -20.61 -5.21
C MET A 265 -32.51 -21.28 -5.04
N SER A 266 -33.42 -21.02 -5.93
CA SER A 266 -34.56 -21.86 -6.17
C SER A 266 -33.99 -23.23 -6.57
N PHE A 267 -33.79 -24.08 -5.57
CA PHE A 267 -33.80 -25.49 -5.83
C PHE A 267 -35.22 -25.78 -6.29
N GLU A 268 -35.46 -25.69 -7.60
CA GLU A 268 -36.65 -26.31 -8.20
C GLU A 268 -36.50 -27.80 -7.96
N ILE A 269 -37.08 -28.23 -6.84
CA ILE A 269 -37.28 -29.64 -6.60
C ILE A 269 -38.37 -30.07 -7.57
N ASP A 270 -37.94 -30.68 -8.66
CA ASP A 270 -38.85 -31.27 -9.66
C ASP A 270 -39.56 -32.50 -9.01
N TYR A 271 -40.71 -32.25 -8.41
CA TYR A 271 -41.54 -33.29 -7.74
C TYR A 271 -42.06 -34.34 -8.71
N THR A 272 -41.82 -34.23 -10.03
CA THR A 272 -42.29 -35.18 -11.03
C THR A 272 -41.30 -36.31 -11.26
N LYS A 273 -40.08 -36.24 -10.76
CA LYS A 273 -39.11 -37.34 -10.83
C LYS A 273 -39.30 -38.29 -9.67
N GLN A 274 -39.77 -39.49 -9.97
CA GLN A 274 -39.78 -40.62 -9.02
C GLN A 274 -38.33 -40.86 -8.54
N VAL A 275 -38.08 -40.64 -7.26
CA VAL A 275 -36.82 -40.95 -6.61
C VAL A 275 -36.70 -42.50 -6.56
N SER A 276 -35.86 -43.05 -7.43
CA SER A 276 -35.49 -44.47 -7.31
C SER A 276 -34.65 -44.66 -6.04
N GLN A 277 -35.04 -45.57 -5.18
CA GLN A 277 -34.27 -45.93 -3.99
C GLN A 277 -32.85 -46.34 -4.41
N PRO A 278 -31.80 -45.86 -3.76
CA PRO A 278 -30.45 -46.28 -4.07
C PRO A 278 -30.28 -47.75 -3.74
N THR A 279 -30.07 -48.58 -4.76
CA THR A 279 -29.71 -50.00 -4.60
C THR A 279 -28.23 -50.03 -4.22
N VAL A 280 -27.95 -50.42 -2.98
CA VAL A 280 -26.59 -50.69 -2.53
C VAL A 280 -26.18 -52.04 -3.10
N SER A 281 -25.33 -52.06 -4.12
CA SER A 281 -24.68 -53.27 -4.60
C SER A 281 -23.50 -53.60 -3.68
N PHE A 282 -23.65 -54.61 -2.86
CA PHE A 282 -22.58 -55.16 -2.02
C PHE A 282 -21.75 -56.14 -2.84
N ASN A 283 -20.47 -55.88 -2.98
CA ASN A 283 -19.52 -56.82 -3.59
C ASN A 283 -18.90 -57.69 -2.47
N PRO A 284 -19.27 -58.95 -2.30
CA PRO A 284 -18.79 -59.80 -1.20
C PRO A 284 -17.29 -60.12 -1.30
N ASN A 285 -16.63 -59.83 -2.42
CA ASN A 285 -15.20 -60.12 -2.65
C ASN A 285 -14.33 -58.88 -2.56
N TYR A 286 -14.84 -57.75 -2.06
CA TYR A 286 -14.03 -56.55 -1.88
C TYR A 286 -13.21 -56.63 -0.59
N ASN A 287 -11.90 -56.80 -0.72
CA ASN A 287 -10.96 -56.78 0.38
C ASN A 287 -10.21 -55.40 0.35
N PRO A 288 -10.47 -54.49 1.30
CA PRO A 288 -9.85 -53.15 1.32
C PRO A 288 -8.37 -53.20 1.66
N PHE A 289 -7.80 -54.34 2.03
CA PHE A 289 -6.39 -54.49 2.43
C PHE A 289 -5.50 -55.17 1.35
N GLU A 290 -6.05 -55.57 0.20
CA GLU A 290 -5.24 -56.03 -0.92
C GLU A 290 -4.93 -54.91 -1.88
N SER A 291 -3.71 -54.37 -1.76
CA SER A 291 -3.14 -53.37 -2.68
C SER A 291 -2.72 -54.03 -4.01
N ASN A 292 -3.65 -54.20 -4.93
CA ASN A 292 -3.32 -54.50 -6.33
C ASN A 292 -3.27 -53.19 -7.13
N VAL A 293 -2.08 -52.60 -7.17
CA VAL A 293 -1.75 -51.52 -8.10
C VAL A 293 -1.75 -52.11 -9.52
N LYS A 294 -2.87 -52.07 -10.21
CA LYS A 294 -2.90 -52.14 -11.68
C LYS A 294 -3.21 -50.72 -12.19
N SER A 295 -2.17 -50.07 -12.65
CA SER A 295 -2.21 -48.89 -13.49
C SER A 295 -3.26 -49.04 -14.59
N ALA A 296 -4.36 -48.30 -14.50
CA ALA A 296 -5.18 -47.95 -15.65
C ALA A 296 -4.88 -46.55 -16.07
N ASN A 297 -3.78 -46.39 -16.83
CA ASN A 297 -3.53 -45.20 -17.65
C ASN A 297 -4.57 -45.18 -18.76
N ASN A 298 -5.61 -44.37 -18.60
CA ASN A 298 -6.43 -43.86 -19.69
C ASN A 298 -6.71 -42.37 -19.45
N TYR A 299 -5.65 -41.58 -19.45
CA TYR A 299 -5.77 -40.16 -19.76
C TYR A 299 -5.78 -40.00 -21.27
N LYS A 300 -6.92 -39.61 -21.82
CA LYS A 300 -6.99 -39.08 -23.17
C LYS A 300 -5.99 -37.94 -23.26
N GLN A 301 -4.98 -38.11 -24.13
CA GLN A 301 -4.09 -37.01 -24.56
C GLN A 301 -4.97 -35.92 -25.17
N THR A 302 -5.22 -34.88 -24.43
CA THR A 302 -5.65 -33.62 -24.99
C THR A 302 -4.44 -33.02 -25.71
N THR A 303 -4.53 -32.93 -27.03
CA THR A 303 -3.58 -32.28 -27.91
C THR A 303 -3.29 -30.86 -27.39
N GLU A 304 -2.04 -30.61 -27.00
CA GLU A 304 -1.56 -29.28 -26.62
C GLU A 304 -1.85 -28.29 -27.75
N THR A 305 -2.60 -27.26 -27.41
CA THR A 305 -2.89 -26.16 -28.37
C THR A 305 -1.59 -25.41 -28.72
N ALA A 306 -1.50 -24.91 -29.95
CA ALA A 306 -0.33 -24.16 -30.45
C ALA A 306 0.12 -23.02 -29.53
N LEU A 307 -0.82 -22.42 -28.77
CA LEU A 307 -0.55 -21.38 -27.76
C LEU A 307 0.20 -21.93 -26.52
N GLN A 308 -0.02 -23.17 -26.13
CA GLN A 308 0.68 -23.80 -24.99
C GLN A 308 2.13 -24.16 -25.36
N LYS A 309 2.40 -24.54 -26.60
CA LYS A 309 3.77 -24.75 -27.09
C LYS A 309 4.53 -23.44 -27.19
N HIS A 310 3.92 -22.38 -27.69
CA HIS A 310 4.55 -21.05 -27.81
C HIS A 310 4.88 -20.43 -26.43
N ASN A 311 4.03 -20.63 -25.44
CA ASN A 311 4.30 -20.19 -24.09
C ASN A 311 5.44 -20.97 -23.41
N LYS A 312 5.60 -22.25 -23.72
CA LYS A 312 6.66 -23.09 -23.16
C LYS A 312 8.05 -22.75 -23.74
N GLU A 313 8.12 -22.39 -25.01
CA GLU A 313 9.34 -21.95 -25.69
C GLU A 313 9.77 -20.53 -25.20
N ASN A 314 8.83 -19.63 -24.97
CA ASN A 314 9.13 -18.28 -24.43
C ASN A 314 9.58 -18.31 -22.96
N TRP A 315 9.22 -19.30 -22.18
CA TRP A 315 9.70 -19.42 -20.80
C TRP A 315 11.19 -19.78 -20.72
N GLN A 316 11.69 -20.61 -21.61
CA GLN A 316 13.11 -20.97 -21.65
C GLN A 316 14.00 -19.80 -22.07
N SER A 317 13.57 -18.98 -23.05
CA SER A 317 14.34 -17.81 -23.49
C SER A 317 14.45 -16.69 -22.44
N LEU A 318 13.56 -16.66 -21.44
CA LEU A 318 13.64 -15.72 -20.31
C LEU A 318 14.70 -16.12 -19.27
N TYR A 319 15.05 -17.39 -19.20
CA TYR A 319 16.10 -17.89 -18.29
C TYR A 319 17.49 -17.84 -18.91
N ASP A 320 17.62 -17.97 -20.24
CA ASP A 320 18.91 -17.94 -20.95
C ASP A 320 19.56 -16.54 -20.95
N ASN A 321 18.81 -15.47 -20.75
CA ASN A 321 19.34 -14.10 -20.62
C ASN A 321 19.86 -13.73 -19.23
N TYR A 322 19.73 -14.60 -18.23
CA TYR A 322 20.21 -14.33 -16.86
C TYR A 322 21.61 -14.88 -16.55
N THR A 323 22.27 -15.53 -17.53
CA THR A 323 23.60 -16.13 -17.36
C THR A 323 24.77 -15.30 -17.88
N GLN A 324 24.53 -14.06 -18.33
CA GLN A 324 25.62 -13.13 -18.62
C GLN A 324 25.73 -12.09 -17.50
N SER A 325 26.66 -12.35 -16.58
CA SER A 325 27.06 -11.43 -15.51
C SER A 325 27.72 -10.19 -16.10
N PRO A 326 27.39 -8.98 -15.61
CA PRO A 326 28.24 -7.82 -15.83
C PRO A 326 29.51 -7.96 -15.00
N GLU A 327 30.62 -7.62 -15.60
CA GLU A 327 31.96 -7.60 -15.01
C GLU A 327 32.02 -6.83 -13.69
N LEU A 328 32.63 -7.46 -12.70
CA LEU A 328 32.88 -6.94 -11.37
C LEU A 328 33.93 -5.83 -11.44
N ILE A 329 33.56 -4.66 -10.99
CA ILE A 329 34.51 -3.61 -10.59
C ILE A 329 35.21 -4.11 -9.30
N ASP A 330 36.54 -4.09 -9.34
CA ASP A 330 37.44 -4.46 -8.26
C ASP A 330 37.01 -3.90 -6.90
N GLN A 331 36.66 -4.77 -5.98
CA GLN A 331 36.66 -4.48 -4.56
C GLN A 331 37.89 -5.12 -3.91
N GLU A 332 38.62 -4.28 -3.22
CA GLU A 332 39.83 -4.63 -2.47
C GLU A 332 39.59 -5.84 -1.55
N LYS A 333 40.54 -6.77 -1.64
CA LYS A 333 40.60 -7.99 -0.81
C LYS A 333 40.88 -7.60 0.65
N PHE A 334 39.86 -7.76 1.49
CA PHE A 334 40.12 -7.94 2.93
C PHE A 334 40.47 -9.41 3.18
N ASP A 335 41.69 -9.65 3.56
CA ASP A 335 42.15 -10.95 4.06
C ASP A 335 41.43 -11.27 5.37
N ILE A 336 40.55 -12.26 5.32
CA ILE A 336 39.94 -12.84 6.52
C ILE A 336 40.87 -13.97 6.99
N GLU A 337 41.53 -13.72 8.12
CA GLU A 337 42.29 -14.73 8.85
C GLU A 337 41.40 -15.93 9.19
N LYS A 338 41.95 -17.14 9.01
CA LYS A 338 41.30 -18.44 9.26
C LYS A 338 40.85 -18.55 10.72
N PRO A 339 39.61 -18.95 11.01
CA PRO A 339 39.18 -19.28 12.35
C PRO A 339 39.82 -20.60 12.79
N LEU A 340 40.27 -20.61 14.07
CA LEU A 340 40.75 -21.77 14.81
C LEU A 340 39.70 -22.90 14.81
N GLU A 341 40.21 -24.14 14.62
CA GLU A 341 39.42 -25.38 14.61
C GLU A 341 38.58 -25.52 15.89
N GLN A 342 37.29 -25.32 15.77
CA GLN A 342 36.31 -25.81 16.74
C GLN A 342 35.97 -27.26 16.39
N LYS A 343 36.16 -28.15 17.38
CA LYS A 343 35.72 -29.55 17.29
C LYS A 343 34.30 -29.65 16.79
N GLN A 344 34.13 -30.21 15.62
CA GLN A 344 32.81 -30.55 15.05
C GLN A 344 32.14 -31.60 15.93
N LEU A 345 31.09 -31.21 16.62
CA LEU A 345 30.25 -32.12 17.43
C LEU A 345 29.11 -32.77 16.60
N PHE A 346 28.95 -32.37 15.36
CA PHE A 346 27.90 -32.91 14.48
C PHE A 346 28.42 -33.06 13.05
N SER A 347 28.14 -34.20 12.41
CA SER A 347 28.52 -34.44 11.03
C SER A 347 27.62 -33.63 10.10
N GLU A 348 28.18 -32.93 9.11
CA GLU A 348 27.51 -32.01 8.20
C GLU A 348 26.42 -32.65 7.33
N ASN A 349 26.27 -33.96 7.31
CA ASN A 349 25.35 -34.68 6.43
C ASN A 349 23.93 -34.91 6.99
N SER A 350 23.68 -34.59 8.27
CA SER A 350 22.37 -34.92 8.90
C SER A 350 21.27 -33.89 8.76
N PHE A 351 21.58 -32.66 8.25
CA PHE A 351 20.61 -31.56 8.19
C PHE A 351 20.13 -31.23 6.77
N GLN A 352 20.04 -32.21 5.88
CA GLN A 352 19.66 -31.96 4.48
C GLN A 352 18.20 -31.53 4.24
N LYS A 353 17.30 -31.74 5.19
CA LYS A 353 15.89 -31.32 5.08
C LYS A 353 15.51 -30.44 6.25
N LYS A 354 15.46 -29.14 6.02
CA LYS A 354 15.01 -28.14 6.99
C LYS A 354 13.86 -27.34 6.39
N PHE A 355 12.84 -27.06 7.20
CA PHE A 355 11.72 -26.20 6.81
C PHE A 355 11.30 -25.34 7.98
N GLN A 356 10.74 -24.19 7.66
CA GLN A 356 10.27 -23.22 8.63
C GLN A 356 8.76 -23.33 8.82
N ILE A 357 8.30 -23.33 10.07
CA ILE A 357 6.89 -23.37 10.43
C ILE A 357 6.53 -22.05 11.13
N TYR A 358 5.42 -21.42 10.71
CA TYR A 358 4.88 -20.18 11.27
C TYR A 358 5.90 -19.02 11.39
N ASN A 359 6.90 -18.96 10.53
CA ASN A 359 8.00 -17.98 10.61
C ASN A 359 8.69 -17.89 11.99
N ARG A 360 8.51 -18.88 12.85
CA ARG A 360 8.99 -18.91 14.21
C ARG A 360 9.87 -20.13 14.53
N PHE A 361 9.52 -21.30 14.00
CA PHE A 361 10.22 -22.53 14.30
C PHE A 361 10.94 -23.08 13.07
N ILE A 362 12.20 -23.48 13.24
CA ILE A 362 12.96 -24.25 12.26
C ILE A 362 12.89 -25.71 12.67
N VAL A 363 12.42 -26.54 11.77
CA VAL A 363 12.33 -27.99 11.97
C VAL A 363 13.34 -28.69 11.08
N CYS A 364 14.18 -29.52 11.68
CA CYS A 364 15.19 -30.30 11.00
C CYS A 364 15.00 -31.78 11.29
N ALA A 365 15.22 -32.64 10.30
CA ALA A 365 15.32 -34.08 10.53
C ALA A 365 16.63 -34.39 11.26
N HIS A 366 16.57 -35.20 12.30
CA HIS A 366 17.70 -35.72 13.04
C HIS A 366 17.66 -37.23 13.04
N GLU A 367 18.81 -37.92 13.19
CA GLU A 367 18.92 -39.37 13.10
C GLU A 367 17.95 -40.12 14.05
N ASN A 368 17.70 -39.56 15.23
CA ASN A 368 16.83 -40.16 16.25
C ASN A 368 15.49 -39.44 16.44
N GLY A 369 15.05 -38.56 15.47
CA GLY A 369 13.80 -37.82 15.60
C GLY A 369 13.77 -36.50 14.83
N VAL A 370 13.00 -35.55 15.37
CA VAL A 370 12.82 -34.23 14.78
C VAL A 370 13.35 -33.18 15.76
N LEU A 371 14.25 -32.31 15.28
CA LEU A 371 14.71 -31.16 16.03
C LEU A 371 13.85 -29.95 15.69
N VAL A 372 13.27 -29.32 16.71
CA VAL A 372 12.49 -28.08 16.59
C VAL A 372 13.23 -26.96 17.32
N VAL A 373 13.60 -25.92 16.59
CA VAL A 373 14.34 -24.77 17.11
C VAL A 373 13.45 -23.53 17.05
N ASP A 374 13.26 -22.84 18.18
CA ASP A 374 12.65 -21.50 18.19
C ASP A 374 13.68 -20.50 17.65
N GLN A 375 13.39 -19.91 16.51
CA GLN A 375 14.30 -19.04 15.76
C GLN A 375 14.68 -17.78 16.55
N GLN A 376 13.76 -17.20 17.30
CA GLN A 376 14.02 -16.00 18.09
C GLN A 376 14.97 -16.32 19.25
N ARG A 377 14.68 -17.38 20.02
CA ARG A 377 15.53 -17.79 21.15
C ARG A 377 16.92 -18.25 20.70
N ALA A 378 16.99 -18.94 19.57
CA ALA A 378 18.28 -19.34 19.00
C ALA A 378 19.12 -18.10 18.61
N HIS A 379 18.48 -17.09 18.00
CA HIS A 379 19.16 -15.85 17.66
C HIS A 379 19.61 -15.07 18.89
N GLU A 380 18.78 -14.95 19.91
CA GLU A 380 19.11 -14.33 21.19
C GLU A 380 20.34 -15.03 21.83
N GLN A 381 20.35 -16.35 21.84
CA GLN A 381 21.47 -17.12 22.40
C GLN A 381 22.77 -16.91 21.60
N ILE A 382 22.71 -16.92 20.29
CA ILE A 382 23.87 -16.66 19.41
C ILE A 382 24.44 -15.26 19.69
N LEU A 383 23.58 -14.24 19.77
CA LEU A 383 24.02 -12.89 20.08
C LEU A 383 24.61 -12.80 21.47
N TYR A 384 23.98 -13.44 22.46
CA TYR A 384 24.48 -13.47 23.84
C TYR A 384 25.89 -14.08 23.90
N GLU A 385 26.10 -15.22 23.30
CA GLU A 385 27.42 -15.90 23.27
C GLU A 385 28.45 -15.08 22.52
N HIS A 386 28.06 -14.46 21.40
CA HIS A 386 28.92 -13.56 20.64
C HIS A 386 29.41 -12.39 21.49
N TYR A 387 28.48 -11.65 22.13
CA TYR A 387 28.84 -10.50 22.96
C TYR A 387 29.61 -10.93 24.24
N LYS A 388 29.32 -12.09 24.80
CA LYS A 388 30.07 -12.63 25.91
C LYS A 388 31.49 -12.92 25.50
N SER A 389 31.74 -13.59 24.37
CA SER A 389 33.08 -13.89 23.86
C SER A 389 33.86 -12.62 23.54
N VAL A 390 33.22 -11.59 23.00
CA VAL A 390 33.84 -10.28 22.74
C VAL A 390 34.24 -9.60 24.04
N LYS A 391 33.42 -9.65 25.07
CA LYS A 391 33.71 -9.11 26.42
C LYS A 391 34.90 -9.84 27.06
N ASP A 392 34.93 -11.17 26.97
CA ASP A 392 35.97 -12.00 27.56
C ASP A 392 37.34 -11.87 26.84
N SER A 393 37.33 -11.56 25.53
CA SER A 393 38.51 -11.41 24.70
C SER A 393 39.13 -10.01 24.69
N ASN A 394 38.54 -9.02 25.37
CA ASN A 394 38.95 -7.60 25.37
C ASN A 394 39.19 -7.02 23.94
N SER A 395 38.57 -7.59 22.93
CA SER A 395 38.69 -7.11 21.54
C SER A 395 37.80 -5.87 21.33
N THR A 396 38.38 -4.84 20.74
CA THR A 396 37.62 -3.64 20.34
C THR A 396 36.70 -4.01 19.17
N THR A 397 35.45 -4.25 19.48
CA THR A 397 34.42 -4.39 18.42
C THR A 397 34.19 -3.04 17.76
N ALA A 398 34.08 -3.00 16.44
CA ALA A 398 33.68 -1.81 15.72
C ALA A 398 32.28 -1.42 16.17
N CYS A 399 32.18 -0.36 17.01
CA CYS A 399 30.90 0.17 17.46
C CYS A 399 30.45 1.25 16.49
N GLN A 400 29.29 1.07 15.91
CA GLN A 400 28.62 2.15 15.16
C GLN A 400 27.84 3.02 16.15
N GLN A 401 28.19 4.29 16.21
CA GLN A 401 27.48 5.24 17.07
C GLN A 401 26.10 5.53 16.49
N ILE A 402 25.06 5.34 17.32
CA ILE A 402 23.68 5.67 16.95
C ILE A 402 23.51 7.19 17.04
N LEU A 403 22.97 7.82 16.00
CA LEU A 403 22.75 9.26 15.93
C LEU A 403 21.79 9.79 17.02
N PHE A 404 20.88 8.94 17.48
CA PHE A 404 19.94 9.27 18.55
C PHE A 404 20.07 8.20 19.65
N PRO A 405 20.49 8.57 20.88
CA PRO A 405 20.63 7.65 21.97
C PRO A 405 19.29 7.08 22.40
N ILE A 406 19.21 5.76 22.58
CA ILE A 406 18.05 5.07 23.14
C ILE A 406 18.34 4.81 24.62
N THR A 407 17.46 5.27 25.50
CA THR A 407 17.54 4.99 26.94
C THR A 407 16.94 3.61 27.20
N ILE A 408 17.72 2.69 27.76
CA ILE A 408 17.28 1.35 28.15
C ILE A 408 17.31 1.31 29.68
N GLU A 409 16.17 1.04 30.31
CA GLU A 409 16.11 0.76 31.74
C GLU A 409 16.52 -0.70 31.99
N VAL A 410 17.58 -0.91 32.74
CA VAL A 410 18.08 -2.23 33.12
C VAL A 410 17.80 -2.43 34.60
N THR A 411 17.03 -3.44 34.96
CA THR A 411 16.87 -3.86 36.33
C THR A 411 18.12 -4.59 36.80
N PRO A 412 18.71 -4.24 37.97
CA PRO A 412 19.84 -5.01 38.48
C PRO A 412 19.34 -6.41 38.89
N ASN A 413 20.00 -7.44 38.38
CA ASN A 413 19.86 -8.82 38.88
C ASN A 413 20.80 -9.03 40.05
#